data_439cdd79deafb25bf13301954077e24f
#
_entry.id   439cdd79deafb25bf13301954077e24f
#
_cell.length_a   1.000
_cell.length_b   1.000
_cell.length_c   1.000
_cell.angle_alpha   90.00
_cell.angle_beta   90.00
_cell.angle_gamma   90.00
#
_symmetry.space_group_name_H-M   'P 1'
#
loop_
_entity.id
_entity.type
_entity.pdbx_description
1 polymer ?
#
loop_
_entity_poly.entity_id
_entity_poly.type
_entity_poly.pdbx_seq_one_letter_code
_entity_poly.pdbx_strand_id
1 'polypeptide(L)'
;MSNKLLVVGTMAYDSIETPYGKAENILGGAATYIGLAASNFRINIGIVSVIGEDFNSEYIELITKRKIDLTGVEEIKGGKTFFWKGRYHENLNIRDTIETKLNVLENFVPKVPLNWKTPKILLLGNLHPEVQLSALNQMNERPELIILDSMNFWIDNFRETLDKVINRVDVLCINDEEALELTKQKTLIGAANEIQKYGPKYVIIKKGEHGAMLFNKENIFFAPAFPVKSIKDPTGAGDCFVGSFAGYLMKINKFSFEKMKVGLIYASALASFSVEEFGTQALQSLSKNKIHNRIKYLKDLISYDSKLINFDIL
;
A
#
# COMPACT_ATOMS: atom_id res chain seq x y z
N MET A 1 -11.76 20.25 -7.90
CA MET A 1 -11.38 19.09 -7.08
C MET A 1 -10.11 19.38 -6.31
N SER A 2 -10.07 19.01 -5.05
CA SER A 2 -8.92 19.30 -4.17
C SER A 2 -7.77 18.34 -4.46
N ASN A 3 -6.53 18.86 -4.51
CA ASN A 3 -5.31 18.05 -4.66
C ASN A 3 -5.01 17.27 -3.35
N LYS A 4 -5.85 16.27 -3.00
CA LYS A 4 -5.82 15.53 -1.75
C LYS A 4 -5.79 14.02 -1.99
N LEU A 5 -4.94 13.32 -1.24
CA LEU A 5 -4.94 11.86 -1.09
C LEU A 5 -5.58 11.52 0.25
N LEU A 6 -6.71 10.81 0.22
CA LEU A 6 -7.30 10.24 1.43
C LEU A 6 -6.92 8.77 1.53
N VAL A 7 -6.41 8.38 2.69
CA VAL A 7 -6.04 7.01 3.03
C VAL A 7 -6.99 6.50 4.11
N VAL A 8 -7.61 5.35 3.86
CA VAL A 8 -8.44 4.64 4.85
C VAL A 8 -7.73 3.33 5.18
N GLY A 9 -7.35 3.12 6.41
CA GLY A 9 -6.58 1.95 6.81
C GLY A 9 -6.27 1.93 8.30
N THR A 10 -5.54 0.92 8.75
CA THR A 10 -5.18 0.75 10.15
C THR A 10 -4.02 1.64 10.57
N MET A 11 -4.07 2.16 11.79
CA MET A 11 -2.93 2.58 12.59
C MET A 11 -2.79 1.56 13.73
N ALA A 12 -1.59 1.05 13.97
CA ALA A 12 -1.40 -0.15 14.77
C ALA A 12 -0.09 -0.14 15.57
N TYR A 13 -0.02 -1.08 16.50
CA TYR A 13 1.23 -1.60 17.04
C TYR A 13 1.53 -2.95 16.40
N ASP A 14 2.76 -3.10 15.91
CA ASP A 14 3.26 -4.36 15.38
C ASP A 14 4.36 -4.93 16.28
N SER A 15 4.37 -6.26 16.45
CA SER A 15 5.51 -7.00 17.00
C SER A 15 5.97 -8.01 15.95
N ILE A 16 7.23 -7.91 15.57
CA ILE A 16 7.76 -8.62 14.42
C ILE A 16 8.99 -9.41 14.84
N GLU A 17 9.01 -10.69 14.45
CA GLU A 17 10.15 -11.58 14.62
C GLU A 17 10.56 -12.08 13.23
N THR A 18 11.85 -11.96 12.92
CA THR A 18 12.46 -12.47 11.69
C THR A 18 13.75 -13.22 12.03
N PRO A 19 14.36 -13.99 11.12
CA PRO A 19 15.67 -14.59 11.34
C PRO A 19 16.79 -13.57 11.68
N TYR A 20 16.54 -12.28 11.38
CA TYR A 20 17.51 -11.20 11.57
C TYR A 20 17.29 -10.37 12.84
N GLY A 21 16.29 -10.72 13.65
CA GLY A 21 16.01 -10.06 14.93
C GLY A 21 14.52 -9.91 15.20
N LYS A 22 14.21 -9.10 16.21
CA LYS A 22 12.83 -8.82 16.61
C LYS A 22 12.65 -7.37 17.03
N ALA A 23 11.43 -6.87 16.86
CA ALA A 23 10.97 -5.59 17.36
C ALA A 23 9.60 -5.76 17.98
N GLU A 24 9.32 -5.10 19.09
CA GLU A 24 8.07 -5.26 19.86
C GLU A 24 7.38 -3.91 20.02
N ASN A 25 6.05 -3.89 19.86
CA ASN A 25 5.20 -2.71 20.04
C ASN A 25 5.69 -1.47 19.25
N ILE A 26 6.10 -1.68 18.03
CA ILE A 26 6.54 -0.60 17.13
C ILE A 26 5.38 -0.03 16.33
N LEU A 27 5.54 1.19 15.82
CA LEU A 27 4.56 1.84 14.96
C LEU A 27 4.34 1.04 13.67
N GLY A 28 3.10 0.65 13.44
CA GLY A 28 2.65 -0.15 12.31
C GLY A 28 1.28 0.28 11.77
N GLY A 29 0.69 -0.62 11.00
CA GLY A 29 -0.62 -0.44 10.38
C GLY A 29 -0.57 0.15 8.97
N ALA A 30 -1.46 -0.34 8.10
CA ALA A 30 -1.47 -0.04 6.67
C ALA A 30 -1.50 1.47 6.38
N ALA A 31 -2.42 2.23 7.04
CA ALA A 31 -2.50 3.68 6.81
C ALA A 31 -1.23 4.43 7.23
N THR A 32 -0.53 3.95 8.26
CA THR A 32 0.73 4.53 8.70
C THR A 32 1.82 4.36 7.64
N TYR A 33 2.04 3.14 7.16
CA TYR A 33 3.03 2.89 6.11
C TYR A 33 2.71 3.64 4.82
N ILE A 34 1.45 3.57 4.38
CA ILE A 34 0.95 4.29 3.19
C ILE A 34 1.20 5.79 3.33
N GLY A 35 0.78 6.38 4.44
CA GLY A 35 0.89 7.82 4.71
C GLY A 35 2.34 8.29 4.73
N LEU A 36 3.21 7.58 5.46
CA LEU A 36 4.64 7.91 5.55
C LEU A 36 5.33 7.79 4.18
N ALA A 37 5.04 6.75 3.41
CA ALA A 37 5.58 6.56 2.07
C ALA A 37 5.13 7.69 1.12
N ALA A 38 3.82 7.98 1.07
CA ALA A 38 3.24 9.03 0.24
C ALA A 38 3.74 10.44 0.61
N SER A 39 4.05 10.70 1.89
CA SER A 39 4.51 12.01 2.38
C SER A 39 5.82 12.49 1.72
N ASN A 40 6.63 11.55 1.20
CA ASN A 40 7.86 11.89 0.49
C ASN A 40 7.61 12.69 -0.81
N PHE A 41 6.40 12.66 -1.35
CA PHE A 41 6.00 13.45 -2.53
C PHE A 41 5.51 14.85 -2.21
N ARG A 42 5.42 15.24 -0.91
CA ARG A 42 4.98 16.56 -0.44
C ARG A 42 3.62 16.94 -1.01
N ILE A 43 2.65 16.10 -0.78
CA ILE A 43 1.24 16.25 -1.17
C ILE A 43 0.37 16.37 0.09
N ASN A 44 -0.90 16.78 -0.08
CA ASN A 44 -1.87 16.80 1.02
C ASN A 44 -2.40 15.38 1.26
N ILE A 45 -2.20 14.85 2.45
CA ILE A 45 -2.60 13.50 2.85
C ILE A 45 -3.48 13.59 4.09
N GLY A 46 -4.61 12.90 4.08
CA GLY A 46 -5.45 12.66 5.25
C GLY A 46 -5.56 11.17 5.54
N ILE A 47 -5.64 10.81 6.80
CA ILE A 47 -5.87 9.42 7.25
C ILE A 47 -7.22 9.34 7.94
N VAL A 48 -7.98 8.29 7.62
CA VAL A 48 -9.16 7.83 8.35
C VAL A 48 -8.82 6.49 8.99
N SER A 49 -8.84 6.44 10.31
CA SER A 49 -8.47 5.30 11.12
C SER A 49 -9.07 5.39 12.52
N VAL A 50 -8.74 4.42 13.39
CA VAL A 50 -9.05 4.44 14.81
C VAL A 50 -7.84 4.01 15.61
N ILE A 51 -7.63 4.64 16.76
CA ILE A 51 -6.60 4.32 17.75
C ILE A 51 -7.20 4.26 19.16
N GLY A 52 -6.53 3.56 20.06
CA GLY A 52 -6.84 3.58 21.49
C GLY A 52 -6.10 4.71 22.20
N GLU A 53 -6.47 4.93 23.46
CA GLU A 53 -5.82 5.90 24.35
C GLU A 53 -4.33 5.56 24.62
N ASP A 54 -3.95 4.31 24.39
CA ASP A 54 -2.59 3.81 24.54
C ASP A 54 -1.66 4.18 23.36
N PHE A 55 -2.18 4.87 22.32
CA PHE A 55 -1.35 5.21 21.16
C PHE A 55 -0.35 6.31 21.51
N ASN A 56 0.95 6.02 21.29
CA ASN A 56 2.04 6.89 21.72
C ASN A 56 1.97 8.26 21.01
N SER A 57 1.95 9.33 21.82
CA SER A 57 1.93 10.71 21.32
C SER A 57 3.13 11.08 20.44
N GLU A 58 4.31 10.45 20.65
CA GLU A 58 5.48 10.63 19.79
C GLU A 58 5.21 10.17 18.36
N TYR A 59 4.39 9.13 18.17
CA TYR A 59 3.99 8.68 16.83
C TYR A 59 3.00 9.64 16.16
N ILE A 60 2.09 10.23 16.94
CA ILE A 60 1.21 11.31 16.45
C ILE A 60 2.06 12.50 15.98
N GLU A 61 3.03 12.93 16.78
CA GLU A 61 3.95 14.00 16.39
C GLU A 61 4.76 13.66 15.13
N LEU A 62 5.29 12.45 15.04
CA LEU A 62 6.04 11.99 13.89
C LEU A 62 5.21 12.07 12.61
N ILE A 63 3.97 11.59 12.64
CA ILE A 63 3.06 11.59 11.50
C ILE A 63 2.65 13.02 11.12
N THR A 64 2.33 13.86 12.10
CA THR A 64 1.92 15.25 11.86
C THR A 64 3.08 16.14 11.37
N LYS A 65 4.32 15.89 11.83
CA LYS A 65 5.53 16.55 11.29
C LYS A 65 5.73 16.24 9.80
N ARG A 66 5.21 15.10 9.30
CA ARG A 66 5.17 14.78 7.87
C ARG A 66 4.03 15.46 7.12
N LYS A 67 3.26 16.36 7.78
CA LYS A 67 2.10 17.07 7.24
C LYS A 67 0.98 16.15 6.79
N ILE A 68 0.81 15.04 7.50
CA ILE A 68 -0.33 14.12 7.34
C ILE A 68 -1.43 14.59 8.30
N ASP A 69 -2.62 14.82 7.77
CA ASP A 69 -3.79 15.26 8.53
C ASP A 69 -4.45 14.04 9.20
N LEU A 70 -4.56 14.09 10.52
CA LEU A 70 -5.14 13.04 11.36
C LEU A 70 -6.56 13.40 11.86
N THR A 71 -7.21 14.41 11.30
CA THR A 71 -8.58 14.80 11.72
C THR A 71 -9.63 13.70 11.49
N GLY A 72 -9.32 12.72 10.65
CA GLY A 72 -10.14 11.51 10.42
C GLY A 72 -9.77 10.33 11.32
N VAL A 73 -8.83 10.49 12.25
CA VAL A 73 -8.44 9.42 13.19
C VAL A 73 -9.24 9.61 14.47
N GLU A 74 -10.05 8.60 14.81
CA GLU A 74 -10.83 8.55 16.05
C GLU A 74 -9.99 7.94 17.17
N GLU A 75 -9.87 8.65 18.30
CA GLU A 75 -9.26 8.12 19.51
C GLU A 75 -10.34 7.63 20.47
N ILE A 76 -10.27 6.38 20.88
CA ILE A 76 -11.24 5.76 21.82
C ILE A 76 -10.64 5.75 23.23
N LYS A 77 -11.24 6.54 24.12
CA LYS A 77 -10.84 6.60 25.53
C LYS A 77 -11.06 5.26 26.21
N GLY A 78 -10.07 4.84 27.01
CA GLY A 78 -10.05 3.53 27.67
C GLY A 78 -9.85 2.34 26.73
N GLY A 79 -9.79 2.58 25.41
CA GLY A 79 -9.55 1.55 24.41
C GLY A 79 -8.07 1.29 24.18
N LYS A 80 -7.76 0.12 23.62
CA LYS A 80 -6.42 -0.23 23.14
C LYS A 80 -6.36 -0.20 21.63
N THR A 81 -5.24 0.22 21.11
CA THR A 81 -4.94 0.25 19.68
C THR A 81 -4.85 -1.16 19.10
N PHE A 82 -5.23 -1.33 17.84
CA PHE A 82 -5.05 -2.57 17.08
C PHE A 82 -3.60 -3.04 17.21
N PHE A 83 -3.44 -4.34 17.47
CA PHE A 83 -2.13 -4.96 17.63
C PHE A 83 -2.02 -6.20 16.77
N TRP A 84 -0.89 -6.33 16.08
CA TRP A 84 -0.54 -7.52 15.32
C TRP A 84 0.85 -8.02 15.70
N LYS A 85 0.99 -9.35 15.82
CA LYS A 85 2.29 -10.02 16.02
C LYS A 85 2.47 -11.09 14.98
N GLY A 86 3.58 -11.00 14.25
CA GLY A 86 3.96 -11.95 13.22
C GLY A 86 5.38 -12.46 13.37
N ARG A 87 5.60 -13.67 12.86
CA ARG A 87 6.91 -14.29 12.73
C ARG A 87 7.15 -14.65 11.27
N TYR A 88 8.28 -14.22 10.73
CA TYR A 88 8.75 -14.59 9.41
C TYR A 88 9.72 -15.76 9.47
N HIS A 89 9.64 -16.66 8.50
CA HIS A 89 10.55 -17.78 8.32
C HIS A 89 11.83 -17.36 7.60
N GLU A 90 12.78 -18.30 7.38
CA GLU A 90 13.97 -18.08 6.55
C GLU A 90 13.60 -17.55 5.15
N ASN A 91 12.55 -18.10 4.56
CA ASN A 91 11.90 -17.48 3.42
C ASN A 91 10.97 -16.36 3.92
N LEU A 92 11.41 -15.11 3.80
CA LEU A 92 10.70 -13.93 4.27
C LEU A 92 9.37 -13.66 3.54
N ASN A 93 9.03 -14.41 2.49
CA ASN A 93 7.69 -14.39 1.89
C ASN A 93 6.68 -15.21 2.71
N ILE A 94 7.15 -16.07 3.62
CA ILE A 94 6.31 -16.91 4.48
C ILE A 94 6.29 -16.33 5.89
N ARG A 95 5.08 -16.07 6.39
CA ARG A 95 4.88 -15.56 7.76
C ARG A 95 3.76 -16.30 8.47
N ASP A 96 3.89 -16.45 9.78
CA ASP A 96 2.83 -16.85 10.69
C ASP A 96 2.29 -15.62 11.42
N THR A 97 0.97 -15.51 11.51
CA THR A 97 0.33 -14.59 12.45
C THR A 97 0.28 -15.27 13.81
N ILE A 98 1.02 -14.75 14.78
CA ILE A 98 1.09 -15.29 16.14
C ILE A 98 -0.06 -14.77 17.00
N GLU A 99 -0.37 -13.48 16.86
CA GLU A 99 -1.43 -12.84 17.63
C GLU A 99 -2.03 -11.66 16.85
N THR A 100 -3.35 -11.54 16.94
CA THR A 100 -4.08 -10.36 16.46
C THR A 100 -5.06 -9.93 17.54
N LYS A 101 -4.95 -8.68 17.98
CA LYS A 101 -5.91 -8.06 18.90
C LYS A 101 -6.59 -6.92 18.15
N LEU A 102 -7.84 -7.13 17.76
CA LEU A 102 -8.60 -6.10 17.04
C LEU A 102 -8.81 -4.87 17.89
N ASN A 103 -9.07 -5.02 19.20
CA ASN A 103 -9.26 -3.93 20.14
C ASN A 103 -10.27 -2.89 19.58
N VAL A 104 -9.90 -1.59 19.55
CA VAL A 104 -10.80 -0.53 19.02
C VAL A 104 -11.16 -0.70 17.54
N LEU A 105 -10.38 -1.49 16.78
CA LEU A 105 -10.66 -1.75 15.37
C LEU A 105 -11.88 -2.65 15.15
N GLU A 106 -12.25 -3.49 16.14
CA GLU A 106 -13.34 -4.47 16.03
C GLU A 106 -14.68 -3.83 15.69
N ASN A 107 -14.95 -2.66 16.28
CA ASN A 107 -16.20 -1.93 16.09
C ASN A 107 -16.00 -0.62 15.31
N PHE A 108 -14.92 -0.50 14.55
CA PHE A 108 -14.60 0.73 13.85
C PHE A 108 -15.56 1.01 12.71
N VAL A 109 -16.25 2.13 12.79
CA VAL A 109 -17.05 2.72 11.71
C VAL A 109 -16.37 4.01 11.25
N PRO A 110 -15.87 4.07 10.00
CA PRO A 110 -15.10 5.23 9.56
C PRO A 110 -15.96 6.48 9.50
N LYS A 111 -15.43 7.59 9.98
CA LYS A 111 -16.06 8.92 9.90
C LYS A 111 -15.16 9.81 9.06
N VAL A 112 -15.51 10.00 7.79
CA VAL A 112 -14.73 10.85 6.89
C VAL A 112 -15.05 12.31 7.19
N PRO A 113 -14.06 13.15 7.58
CA PRO A 113 -14.26 14.58 7.82
C PRO A 113 -14.75 15.29 6.57
N LEU A 114 -15.58 16.33 6.73
CA LEU A 114 -16.18 17.09 5.62
C LEU A 114 -15.15 17.59 4.59
N ASN A 115 -14.02 18.09 5.08
CA ASN A 115 -12.93 18.58 4.24
C ASN A 115 -12.21 17.46 3.47
N TRP A 116 -12.46 16.18 3.77
CA TRP A 116 -11.88 15.00 3.13
C TRP A 116 -12.87 14.20 2.29
N LYS A 117 -14.15 14.63 2.16
CA LYS A 117 -15.17 13.91 1.35
C LYS A 117 -15.07 14.11 -0.16
N THR A 118 -14.14 14.94 -0.64
CA THR A 118 -13.87 15.18 -2.06
C THR A 118 -12.38 15.02 -2.38
N PRO A 119 -11.75 13.88 -2.02
CA PRO A 119 -10.36 13.66 -2.34
C PRO A 119 -10.20 13.41 -3.84
N LYS A 120 -9.03 13.72 -4.39
CA LYS A 120 -8.72 13.39 -5.78
C LYS A 120 -8.37 11.92 -5.94
N ILE A 121 -7.58 11.40 -4.98
CA ILE A 121 -7.28 9.97 -4.86
C ILE A 121 -7.82 9.47 -3.52
N LEU A 122 -8.58 8.38 -3.56
CA LEU A 122 -8.95 7.59 -2.40
C LEU A 122 -8.15 6.29 -2.42
N LEU A 123 -7.39 6.02 -1.38
CA LEU A 123 -6.66 4.77 -1.19
C LEU A 123 -7.27 4.02 -0.01
N LEU A 124 -7.84 2.86 -0.31
CA LEU A 124 -8.36 1.91 0.64
C LEU A 124 -7.26 0.89 0.95
N GLY A 125 -6.59 1.06 2.06
CA GLY A 125 -5.57 0.14 2.55
C GLY A 125 -6.19 -1.15 3.08
N ASN A 126 -5.34 -2.12 3.42
CA ASN A 126 -5.77 -3.39 3.96
C ASN A 126 -6.60 -3.19 5.25
N LEU A 127 -7.91 -3.43 5.14
CA LEU A 127 -8.90 -3.25 6.20
C LEU A 127 -10.15 -4.06 5.86
N HIS A 128 -11.04 -4.26 6.87
CA HIS A 128 -12.30 -4.98 6.66
C HIS A 128 -13.11 -4.37 5.50
N PRO A 129 -13.58 -5.18 4.52
CA PRO A 129 -14.27 -4.66 3.33
C PRO A 129 -15.50 -3.79 3.63
N GLU A 130 -16.21 -4.02 4.73
CA GLU A 130 -17.34 -3.16 5.13
C GLU A 130 -16.90 -1.76 5.51
N VAL A 131 -15.74 -1.63 6.17
CA VAL A 131 -15.16 -0.31 6.50
C VAL A 131 -14.74 0.41 5.23
N GLN A 132 -14.10 -0.30 4.29
CA GLN A 132 -13.73 0.24 2.97
C GLN A 132 -14.97 0.70 2.19
N LEU A 133 -16.03 -0.11 2.17
CA LEU A 133 -17.30 0.23 1.51
C LEU A 133 -18.00 1.41 2.18
N SER A 134 -18.01 1.46 3.51
CA SER A 134 -18.56 2.58 4.28
C SER A 134 -17.83 3.90 3.97
N ALA A 135 -16.49 3.87 3.88
CA ALA A 135 -15.72 5.04 3.49
C ALA A 135 -16.03 5.51 2.06
N LEU A 136 -16.13 4.58 1.12
CA LEU A 136 -16.55 4.87 -0.27
C LEU A 136 -17.92 5.56 -0.33
N ASN A 137 -18.87 5.11 0.50
CA ASN A 137 -20.24 5.65 0.51
C ASN A 137 -20.32 7.07 1.10
N GLN A 138 -19.29 7.52 1.82
CA GLN A 138 -19.23 8.86 2.42
C GLN A 138 -18.62 9.92 1.49
N MET A 139 -18.13 9.53 0.31
CA MET A 139 -17.60 10.50 -0.66
C MET A 139 -18.74 11.32 -1.27
N ASN A 140 -18.61 12.66 -1.25
CA ASN A 140 -19.61 13.55 -1.87
C ASN A 140 -19.56 13.46 -3.41
N GLU A 141 -18.37 13.23 -3.96
CA GLU A 141 -18.13 13.02 -5.39
C GLU A 141 -17.19 11.82 -5.55
N ARG A 142 -17.35 11.07 -6.64
CA ARG A 142 -16.44 9.97 -6.94
C ARG A 142 -15.02 10.51 -7.14
N PRO A 143 -14.02 10.06 -6.38
CA PRO A 143 -12.61 10.40 -6.61
C PRO A 143 -12.18 10.08 -8.06
N GLU A 144 -11.25 10.87 -8.61
CA GLU A 144 -10.72 10.61 -9.96
C GLU A 144 -9.98 9.27 -10.05
N LEU A 145 -9.40 8.81 -8.93
CA LEU A 145 -8.74 7.51 -8.83
C LEU A 145 -9.04 6.88 -7.47
N ILE A 146 -9.54 5.65 -7.50
CA ILE A 146 -9.77 4.84 -6.30
C ILE A 146 -8.85 3.62 -6.39
N ILE A 147 -8.00 3.45 -5.37
CA ILE A 147 -7.03 2.37 -5.27
C ILE A 147 -7.43 1.48 -4.09
N LEU A 148 -7.45 0.17 -4.30
CA LEU A 148 -7.72 -0.82 -3.27
C LEU A 148 -6.51 -1.71 -3.06
N ASP A 149 -6.10 -1.88 -1.82
CA ASP A 149 -5.25 -2.97 -1.35
C ASP A 149 -6.08 -3.93 -0.49
N SER A 150 -5.75 -5.22 -0.51
CA SER A 150 -6.48 -6.26 0.21
C SER A 150 -5.51 -7.33 0.72
N MET A 151 -6.05 -8.41 1.28
CA MET A 151 -5.28 -9.59 1.68
C MET A 151 -6.13 -10.86 1.57
N ASN A 152 -5.48 -12.01 1.59
CA ASN A 152 -6.09 -13.33 1.49
C ASN A 152 -7.21 -13.55 2.52
N PHE A 153 -7.06 -13.09 3.77
CA PHE A 153 -8.09 -13.23 4.78
C PHE A 153 -9.45 -12.66 4.36
N TRP A 154 -9.46 -11.52 3.65
CA TRP A 154 -10.70 -10.91 3.14
C TRP A 154 -11.23 -11.64 1.92
N ILE A 155 -10.35 -12.17 1.08
CA ILE A 155 -10.69 -12.98 -0.10
C ILE A 155 -11.43 -14.25 0.33
N ASP A 156 -10.97 -14.89 1.40
CA ASP A 156 -11.50 -16.15 1.89
C ASP A 156 -12.78 -15.99 2.71
N ASN A 157 -12.85 -14.97 3.56
CA ASN A 157 -13.88 -14.89 4.60
C ASN A 157 -14.94 -13.83 4.33
N PHE A 158 -14.67 -12.82 3.48
CA PHE A 158 -15.56 -11.68 3.24
C PHE A 158 -15.73 -11.35 1.76
N ARG A 159 -15.68 -12.39 0.92
CA ARG A 159 -15.66 -12.29 -0.54
C ARG A 159 -16.80 -11.45 -1.10
N GLU A 160 -18.04 -11.66 -0.66
CA GLU A 160 -19.18 -10.93 -1.17
C GLU A 160 -19.07 -9.41 -0.96
N THR A 161 -18.62 -8.98 0.21
CA THR A 161 -18.44 -7.56 0.50
C THR A 161 -17.21 -7.00 -0.22
N LEU A 162 -16.14 -7.79 -0.31
CA LEU A 162 -14.94 -7.42 -1.06
C LEU A 162 -15.24 -7.20 -2.55
N ASP A 163 -16.05 -8.06 -3.16
CA ASP A 163 -16.47 -7.90 -4.55
C ASP A 163 -17.27 -6.59 -4.79
N LYS A 164 -18.09 -6.16 -3.81
CA LYS A 164 -18.77 -4.86 -3.86
C LYS A 164 -17.78 -3.68 -3.84
N VAL A 165 -16.66 -3.81 -3.12
CA VAL A 165 -15.58 -2.80 -3.12
C VAL A 165 -14.82 -2.85 -4.44
N ILE A 166 -14.38 -4.04 -4.88
CA ILE A 166 -13.62 -4.24 -6.13
C ILE A 166 -14.36 -3.64 -7.33
N ASN A 167 -15.66 -3.82 -7.42
CA ASN A 167 -16.50 -3.26 -8.50
C ASN A 167 -16.47 -1.72 -8.59
N ARG A 168 -16.02 -1.03 -7.54
CA ARG A 168 -16.08 0.43 -7.43
C ARG A 168 -14.71 1.11 -7.55
N VAL A 169 -13.63 0.33 -7.63
CA VAL A 169 -12.27 0.89 -7.66
C VAL A 169 -11.71 0.91 -9.08
N ASP A 170 -10.74 1.80 -9.31
CA ASP A 170 -10.04 1.91 -10.59
C ASP A 170 -8.78 1.05 -10.65
N VAL A 171 -8.13 0.86 -9.50
CA VAL A 171 -6.89 0.08 -9.35
C VAL A 171 -7.06 -0.93 -8.23
N LEU A 172 -6.88 -2.21 -8.52
CA LEU A 172 -6.65 -3.24 -7.51
C LEU A 172 -5.16 -3.54 -7.43
N CYS A 173 -4.58 -3.42 -6.22
CA CYS A 173 -3.16 -3.64 -5.95
C CYS A 173 -3.01 -4.77 -4.94
N ILE A 174 -2.73 -5.99 -5.39
CA ILE A 174 -2.63 -7.21 -4.57
C ILE A 174 -1.35 -7.98 -4.89
N ASN A 175 -1.00 -8.98 -4.09
CA ASN A 175 0.13 -9.85 -4.40
C ASN A 175 -0.27 -10.98 -5.38
N ASP A 176 0.69 -11.76 -5.82
CA ASP A 176 0.50 -12.83 -6.80
C ASP A 176 -0.33 -13.99 -6.25
N GLU A 177 -0.14 -14.38 -4.99
CA GLU A 177 -0.94 -15.41 -4.33
C GLU A 177 -2.40 -14.96 -4.21
N GLU A 178 -2.65 -13.74 -3.72
CA GLU A 178 -3.97 -13.12 -3.61
C GLU A 178 -4.67 -13.03 -4.98
N ALA A 179 -3.93 -12.68 -6.03
CA ALA A 179 -4.49 -12.59 -7.39
C ALA A 179 -4.96 -13.96 -7.92
N LEU A 180 -4.16 -15.01 -7.73
CA LEU A 180 -4.50 -16.37 -8.12
C LEU A 180 -5.66 -16.91 -7.27
N GLU A 181 -5.66 -16.62 -5.96
CA GLU A 181 -6.70 -17.05 -5.03
C GLU A 181 -8.04 -16.37 -5.33
N LEU A 182 -8.04 -15.05 -5.54
CA LEU A 182 -9.23 -14.26 -5.86
C LEU A 182 -9.92 -14.76 -7.12
N THR A 183 -9.17 -15.20 -8.12
CA THR A 183 -9.68 -15.52 -9.46
C THR A 183 -9.74 -17.00 -9.78
N LYS A 184 -9.06 -17.84 -8.99
CA LYS A 184 -8.83 -19.27 -9.24
C LYS A 184 -8.15 -19.54 -10.60
N GLN A 185 -7.46 -18.53 -11.14
CA GLN A 185 -6.67 -18.66 -12.36
C GLN A 185 -5.31 -19.30 -12.07
N LYS A 186 -4.66 -19.85 -13.11
CA LYS A 186 -3.35 -20.51 -13.00
C LYS A 186 -2.17 -19.62 -13.40
N THR A 187 -2.44 -18.45 -13.96
CA THR A 187 -1.42 -17.50 -14.42
C THR A 187 -1.79 -16.08 -13.99
N LEU A 188 -0.78 -15.24 -13.75
CA LEU A 188 -1.01 -13.86 -13.36
C LEU A 188 -1.69 -13.03 -14.46
N ILE A 189 -1.43 -13.32 -15.73
CA ILE A 189 -2.12 -12.70 -16.86
C ILE A 189 -3.60 -13.09 -16.86
N GLY A 190 -3.88 -14.38 -16.65
CA GLY A 190 -5.26 -14.86 -16.51
C GLY A 190 -5.98 -14.21 -15.32
N ALA A 191 -5.31 -14.11 -14.18
CA ALA A 191 -5.83 -13.48 -12.98
C ALA A 191 -6.14 -11.98 -13.22
N ALA A 192 -5.20 -11.24 -13.81
CA ALA A 192 -5.41 -9.82 -14.11
C ALA A 192 -6.59 -9.60 -15.06
N ASN A 193 -6.70 -10.41 -16.11
CA ASN A 193 -7.82 -10.34 -17.06
C ASN A 193 -9.17 -10.65 -16.39
N GLU A 194 -9.19 -11.60 -15.45
CA GLU A 194 -10.41 -11.92 -14.71
C GLU A 194 -10.81 -10.80 -13.76
N ILE A 195 -9.84 -10.25 -13.00
CA ILE A 195 -10.06 -9.11 -12.10
C ILE A 195 -10.63 -7.91 -12.85
N GLN A 196 -10.15 -7.64 -14.06
CA GLN A 196 -10.65 -6.51 -14.87
C GLN A 196 -12.14 -6.66 -15.26
N LYS A 197 -12.68 -7.87 -15.29
CA LYS A 197 -14.11 -8.09 -15.49
C LYS A 197 -14.95 -7.71 -14.27
N TYR A 198 -14.33 -7.71 -13.07
CA TYR A 198 -14.99 -7.31 -11.82
C TYR A 198 -15.09 -5.81 -11.62
N GLY A 199 -14.41 -4.98 -12.44
CA GLY A 199 -14.52 -3.52 -12.38
C GLY A 199 -13.22 -2.74 -12.54
N PRO A 200 -12.10 -3.13 -11.92
CA PRO A 200 -10.86 -2.36 -11.96
C PRO A 200 -10.33 -2.18 -13.40
N LYS A 201 -10.04 -0.93 -13.76
CA LYS A 201 -9.40 -0.60 -15.04
C LYS A 201 -7.93 -1.03 -15.08
N TYR A 202 -7.30 -0.99 -13.92
CA TYR A 202 -5.89 -1.32 -13.75
C TYR A 202 -5.72 -2.37 -12.65
N VAL A 203 -4.83 -3.33 -12.87
CA VAL A 203 -4.45 -4.33 -11.87
C VAL A 203 -2.96 -4.25 -11.66
N ILE A 204 -2.55 -4.12 -10.40
CA ILE A 204 -1.15 -4.21 -10.00
C ILE A 204 -0.98 -5.51 -9.21
N ILE A 205 -0.10 -6.38 -9.69
CA ILE A 205 0.25 -7.62 -9.00
C ILE A 205 1.67 -7.49 -8.46
N LYS A 206 1.79 -7.40 -7.14
CA LYS A 206 3.05 -7.36 -6.39
C LYS A 206 3.64 -8.77 -6.33
N LYS A 207 4.97 -8.91 -6.52
CA LYS A 207 5.66 -10.19 -6.57
C LYS A 207 6.90 -10.21 -5.66
N GLY A 208 6.84 -9.52 -4.54
CA GLY A 208 7.94 -9.44 -3.58
C GLY A 208 9.25 -9.00 -4.24
N GLU A 209 10.30 -9.79 -4.07
CA GLU A 209 11.64 -9.54 -4.63
C GLU A 209 11.69 -9.60 -6.17
N HIS A 210 10.65 -10.13 -6.80
CA HIS A 210 10.54 -10.20 -8.26
C HIS A 210 9.84 -8.96 -8.87
N GLY A 211 9.51 -7.94 -8.07
CA GLY A 211 8.94 -6.68 -8.55
C GLY A 211 7.41 -6.67 -8.61
N ALA A 212 6.85 -6.02 -9.63
CA ALA A 212 5.42 -5.90 -9.80
C ALA A 212 5.02 -5.84 -11.28
N MET A 213 3.82 -6.27 -11.58
CA MET A 213 3.23 -6.18 -12.92
C MET A 213 2.03 -5.23 -12.87
N LEU A 214 1.92 -4.36 -13.88
CA LEU A 214 0.78 -3.49 -14.12
C LEU A 214 0.06 -3.94 -15.39
N PHE A 215 -1.26 -4.07 -15.28
CA PHE A 215 -2.12 -4.48 -16.38
C PHE A 215 -3.21 -3.45 -16.65
N ASN A 216 -3.53 -3.26 -17.91
CA ASN A 216 -4.83 -2.79 -18.37
C ASN A 216 -5.31 -3.73 -19.50
N LYS A 217 -6.45 -3.41 -20.16
CA LYS A 217 -7.00 -4.29 -21.21
C LYS A 217 -6.03 -4.61 -22.36
N GLU A 218 -5.11 -3.70 -22.67
CA GLU A 218 -4.29 -3.76 -23.89
C GLU A 218 -2.81 -3.94 -23.58
N ASN A 219 -2.37 -3.59 -22.36
CA ASN A 219 -0.96 -3.43 -22.06
C ASN A 219 -0.58 -4.13 -20.76
N ILE A 220 0.64 -4.65 -20.76
CA ILE A 220 1.32 -5.19 -19.57
C ILE A 220 2.63 -4.44 -19.41
N PHE A 221 2.96 -4.07 -18.18
CA PHE A 221 4.25 -3.51 -17.84
C PHE A 221 4.84 -4.25 -16.64
N PHE A 222 6.11 -4.55 -16.69
CA PHE A 222 6.86 -5.21 -15.64
C PHE A 222 7.84 -4.23 -14.99
N ALA A 223 7.66 -3.95 -13.69
CA ALA A 223 8.58 -3.16 -12.89
C ALA A 223 9.42 -4.10 -12.01
N PRO A 224 10.76 -4.10 -12.08
CA PRO A 224 11.58 -4.92 -11.20
C PRO A 224 11.55 -4.39 -9.77
N ALA A 225 11.82 -5.27 -8.80
CA ALA A 225 12.17 -4.85 -7.46
C ALA A 225 13.56 -4.19 -7.46
N PHE A 226 13.77 -3.27 -6.51
CA PHE A 226 15.12 -2.79 -6.23
C PHE A 226 15.91 -3.90 -5.49
N PRO A 227 17.10 -4.30 -5.97
CA PRO A 227 17.90 -5.33 -5.32
C PRO A 227 18.51 -4.80 -4.02
N VAL A 228 18.00 -5.24 -2.89
CA VAL A 228 18.53 -4.92 -1.56
C VAL A 228 19.58 -5.94 -1.15
N LYS A 229 20.59 -5.50 -0.40
CA LYS A 229 21.66 -6.40 0.07
C LYS A 229 21.26 -7.24 1.28
N SER A 230 20.38 -6.70 2.11
CA SER A 230 19.85 -7.38 3.29
C SER A 230 18.44 -6.91 3.58
N ILE A 231 17.60 -7.84 4.00
CA ILE A 231 16.23 -7.58 4.40
C ILE A 231 16.15 -7.88 5.89
N LYS A 232 15.67 -6.93 6.69
CA LYS A 232 15.41 -7.15 8.12
C LYS A 232 13.97 -7.50 8.40
N ASP A 233 13.04 -6.77 7.76
CA ASP A 233 11.61 -6.86 8.03
C ASP A 233 10.81 -6.52 6.76
N PRO A 234 10.08 -7.49 6.16
CA PRO A 234 9.26 -7.23 4.99
C PRO A 234 7.88 -6.63 5.32
N THR A 235 7.54 -6.44 6.61
CA THR A 235 6.24 -5.91 7.03
C THR A 235 6.01 -4.51 6.48
N GLY A 236 4.81 -4.28 5.95
CA GLY A 236 4.44 -2.98 5.39
C GLY A 236 5.08 -2.62 4.05
N ALA A 237 5.89 -3.51 3.44
CA ALA A 237 6.47 -3.25 2.12
C ALA A 237 5.40 -3.04 1.03
N GLY A 238 4.32 -3.83 1.07
CA GLY A 238 3.17 -3.67 0.19
C GLY A 238 2.45 -2.34 0.38
N ASP A 239 2.26 -1.93 1.62
CA ASP A 239 1.66 -0.64 1.99
C ASP A 239 2.54 0.53 1.54
N CYS A 240 3.87 0.43 1.75
CA CYS A 240 4.83 1.40 1.24
C CYS A 240 4.79 1.50 -0.29
N PHE A 241 4.66 0.37 -0.96
CA PHE A 241 4.58 0.31 -2.41
C PHE A 241 3.33 1.07 -2.90
N VAL A 242 2.14 0.71 -2.41
CA VAL A 242 0.89 1.35 -2.87
C VAL A 242 0.81 2.81 -2.44
N GLY A 243 1.32 3.16 -1.24
CA GLY A 243 1.41 4.54 -0.76
C GLY A 243 2.32 5.40 -1.63
N SER A 244 3.48 4.87 -2.03
CA SER A 244 4.41 5.55 -2.94
C SER A 244 3.84 5.72 -4.34
N PHE A 245 3.17 4.70 -4.86
CA PHE A 245 2.47 4.75 -6.14
C PHE A 245 1.39 5.85 -6.15
N ALA A 246 0.53 5.86 -5.15
CA ALA A 246 -0.51 6.89 -5.00
C ALA A 246 0.10 8.29 -4.81
N GLY A 247 1.15 8.41 -4.00
CA GLY A 247 1.88 9.65 -3.76
C GLY A 247 2.49 10.23 -5.04
N TYR A 248 3.13 9.40 -5.85
CA TYR A 248 3.65 9.82 -7.16
C TYR A 248 2.54 10.31 -8.08
N LEU A 249 1.46 9.53 -8.25
CA LEU A 249 0.33 9.89 -9.12
C LEU A 249 -0.34 11.18 -8.67
N MET A 250 -0.53 11.35 -7.36
CA MET A 250 -1.06 12.58 -6.79
C MET A 250 -0.16 13.77 -7.09
N LYS A 251 1.16 13.61 -7.00
CA LYS A 251 2.14 14.68 -7.27
C LYS A 251 2.11 15.15 -8.70
N ILE A 252 2.08 14.21 -9.66
CA ILE A 252 2.08 14.56 -11.09
C ILE A 252 0.69 14.90 -11.64
N ASN A 253 -0.34 14.57 -10.87
CA ASN A 253 -1.74 14.85 -11.21
C ASN A 253 -2.19 14.29 -12.57
N LYS A 254 -1.74 13.09 -12.92
CA LYS A 254 -2.04 12.37 -14.19
C LYS A 254 -2.13 10.87 -13.94
N PHE A 255 -3.17 10.20 -14.48
CA PHE A 255 -3.51 8.81 -14.17
C PHE A 255 -3.53 7.90 -15.40
N SER A 256 -2.69 8.20 -16.42
CA SER A 256 -2.55 7.33 -17.60
C SER A 256 -1.66 6.12 -17.30
N PHE A 257 -1.82 5.05 -18.07
CA PHE A 257 -1.01 3.83 -17.99
C PHE A 257 0.50 4.16 -18.00
N GLU A 258 0.95 5.05 -18.91
CA GLU A 258 2.36 5.48 -19.01
C GLU A 258 2.86 6.17 -17.72
N LYS A 259 1.99 6.93 -17.05
CA LYS A 259 2.35 7.54 -15.77
C LYS A 259 2.35 6.53 -14.62
N MET A 260 1.46 5.56 -14.67
CA MET A 260 1.42 4.45 -13.71
C MET A 260 2.68 3.58 -13.81
N LYS A 261 3.21 3.32 -15.01
CA LYS A 261 4.50 2.63 -15.20
C LYS A 261 5.62 3.31 -14.41
N VAL A 262 5.74 4.63 -14.54
CA VAL A 262 6.73 5.40 -13.77
C VAL A 262 6.41 5.35 -12.27
N GLY A 263 5.11 5.41 -11.90
CA GLY A 263 4.66 5.24 -10.52
C GLY A 263 5.13 3.94 -9.88
N LEU A 264 5.13 2.83 -10.62
CA LEU A 264 5.64 1.54 -10.13
C LEU A 264 7.15 1.58 -9.85
N ILE A 265 7.93 2.28 -10.67
CA ILE A 265 9.37 2.44 -10.43
C ILE A 265 9.63 3.20 -9.11
N TYR A 266 8.87 4.29 -8.86
CA TYR A 266 8.93 4.99 -7.58
C TYR A 266 8.48 4.11 -6.42
N ALA A 267 7.40 3.35 -6.60
CA ALA A 267 6.87 2.44 -5.60
C ALA A 267 7.88 1.35 -5.24
N SER A 268 8.50 0.71 -6.23
CA SER A 268 9.55 -0.30 -6.03
C SER A 268 10.77 0.28 -5.28
N ALA A 269 11.22 1.46 -5.67
CA ALA A 269 12.35 2.12 -5.02
C ALA A 269 12.06 2.50 -3.55
N LEU A 270 10.86 3.02 -3.24
CA LEU A 270 10.53 3.42 -1.87
C LEU A 270 10.22 2.20 -0.99
N ALA A 271 9.49 1.21 -1.49
CA ALA A 271 9.23 -0.03 -0.75
C ALA A 271 10.52 -0.78 -0.38
N SER A 272 11.57 -0.68 -1.20
CA SER A 272 12.85 -1.32 -0.88
C SER A 272 13.57 -0.70 0.34
N PHE A 273 13.25 0.53 0.73
CA PHE A 273 13.79 1.09 1.98
C PHE A 273 13.10 0.49 3.21
N SER A 274 11.77 0.23 3.14
CA SER A 274 11.05 -0.25 4.30
C SER A 274 11.56 -1.61 4.78
N VAL A 275 12.07 -2.45 3.88
CA VAL A 275 12.53 -3.80 4.23
C VAL A 275 13.93 -3.83 4.86
N GLU A 276 14.67 -2.71 4.86
CA GLU A 276 16.03 -2.63 5.40
C GLU A 276 16.08 -2.41 6.91
N GLU A 277 14.97 -1.97 7.53
CA GLU A 277 14.84 -1.74 8.97
C GLU A 277 13.51 -2.28 9.49
N PHE A 278 13.39 -2.44 10.82
CA PHE A 278 12.13 -2.88 11.43
C PHE A 278 11.05 -1.79 11.37
N GLY A 279 9.84 -2.21 11.02
CA GLY A 279 8.67 -1.35 11.00
C GLY A 279 8.85 -0.10 10.12
N THR A 280 8.46 1.04 10.63
CA THR A 280 8.50 2.31 9.89
C THR A 280 9.83 3.07 9.98
N GLN A 281 10.85 2.53 10.65
CA GLN A 281 12.09 3.27 10.97
C GLN A 281 12.80 3.84 9.75
N ALA A 282 12.93 3.05 8.68
CA ALA A 282 13.56 3.53 7.44
C ALA A 282 12.81 4.71 6.82
N LEU A 283 11.48 4.66 6.84
CA LEU A 283 10.62 5.71 6.26
C LEU A 283 10.68 7.01 7.06
N GLN A 284 10.89 6.92 8.37
CA GLN A 284 10.97 8.10 9.26
C GLN A 284 12.17 8.99 8.94
N SER A 285 13.29 8.41 8.51
CA SER A 285 14.57 9.11 8.25
C SER A 285 14.91 9.26 6.76
N LEU A 286 13.95 8.98 5.86
CA LEU A 286 14.22 8.94 4.44
C LEU A 286 14.42 10.35 3.86
N SER A 287 15.58 10.59 3.26
CA SER A 287 15.90 11.85 2.62
C SER A 287 15.64 11.83 1.10
N LYS A 288 15.36 13.01 0.54
CA LYS A 288 15.17 13.18 -0.91
C LYS A 288 16.35 12.65 -1.72
N ASN A 289 17.58 12.87 -1.24
CA ASN A 289 18.79 12.42 -1.94
C ASN A 289 18.90 10.88 -1.95
N LYS A 290 18.59 10.20 -0.85
CA LYS A 290 18.55 8.73 -0.81
C LYS A 290 17.55 8.19 -1.82
N ILE A 291 16.33 8.75 -1.86
CA ILE A 291 15.29 8.35 -2.81
C ILE A 291 15.77 8.58 -4.24
N HIS A 292 16.30 9.77 -4.56
CA HIS A 292 16.78 10.12 -5.90
C HIS A 292 17.86 9.15 -6.39
N ASN A 293 18.86 8.88 -5.55
CA ASN A 293 19.95 7.98 -5.89
C ASN A 293 19.44 6.55 -6.14
N ARG A 294 18.48 6.06 -5.33
CA ARG A 294 17.90 4.72 -5.51
C ARG A 294 17.09 4.61 -6.81
N ILE A 295 16.30 5.62 -7.13
CA ILE A 295 15.54 5.66 -8.37
C ILE A 295 16.47 5.75 -9.59
N LYS A 296 17.53 6.57 -9.50
CA LYS A 296 18.55 6.66 -10.56
C LYS A 296 19.20 5.31 -10.79
N TYR A 297 19.67 4.66 -9.71
CA TYR A 297 20.30 3.35 -9.80
C TYR A 297 19.36 2.30 -10.40
N LEU A 298 18.08 2.26 -9.95
CA LEU A 298 17.09 1.35 -10.50
C LEU A 298 16.85 1.59 -11.98
N LYS A 299 16.78 2.86 -12.40
CA LYS A 299 16.69 3.22 -13.82
C LYS A 299 17.88 2.68 -14.61
N ASP A 300 19.10 2.85 -14.09
CA ASP A 300 20.32 2.41 -14.78
C ASP A 300 20.35 0.88 -14.91
N LEU A 301 19.89 0.14 -13.87
CA LEU A 301 19.79 -1.33 -13.88
C LEU A 301 18.87 -1.89 -14.96
N ILE A 302 17.80 -1.16 -15.31
CA ILE A 302 16.81 -1.62 -16.29
C ILE A 302 16.98 -1.00 -17.68
N SER A 303 17.99 -0.14 -17.84
CA SER A 303 18.24 0.52 -19.11
C SER A 303 19.15 -0.33 -20.00
N TYR A 304 18.77 -0.46 -21.24
CA TYR A 304 19.62 -1.03 -22.30
C TYR A 304 19.41 -0.24 -23.60
N ASP A 305 20.38 -0.28 -24.50
CA ASP A 305 20.22 0.33 -25.82
C ASP A 305 19.41 -0.62 -26.73
N SER A 306 18.14 -0.28 -26.94
CA SER A 306 17.24 -1.07 -27.77
C SER A 306 17.68 -1.15 -29.24
N LYS A 307 18.57 -0.24 -29.70
CA LYS A 307 19.14 -0.27 -31.07
C LYS A 307 20.10 -1.44 -31.26
N LEU A 308 20.61 -2.03 -30.17
CA LEU A 308 21.47 -3.21 -30.23
C LEU A 308 20.70 -4.51 -30.42
N ILE A 309 19.35 -4.48 -30.28
CA ILE A 309 18.52 -5.64 -30.61
C ILE A 309 18.52 -5.80 -32.14
N ASN A 310 19.14 -6.84 -32.63
CA ASN A 310 19.15 -7.19 -34.03
C ASN A 310 18.29 -8.46 -34.24
N PHE A 311 17.21 -8.32 -34.99
CA PHE A 311 16.30 -9.42 -35.30
C PHE A 311 16.84 -10.36 -36.38
N ASP A 312 17.90 -9.97 -37.11
CA ASP A 312 18.54 -10.78 -38.14
C ASP A 312 19.55 -11.81 -37.58
N ILE A 313 19.72 -11.85 -36.26
CA ILE A 313 20.61 -12.83 -35.59
C ILE A 313 19.97 -14.23 -35.54
N LEU A 314 18.64 -14.35 -35.66
CA LEU A 314 17.89 -15.60 -35.63
C LEU A 314 17.68 -16.15 -37.02
#